data_5a61e14b36620e053cc17fb11abc841e
#
_entry.id   5a61e14b36620e053cc17fb11abc841e
#
_cell.length_a   1.000
_cell.length_b   1.000
_cell.length_c   1.000
_cell.angle_alpha   90.00
_cell.angle_beta   90.00
_cell.angle_gamma   90.00
#
_symmetry.space_group_name_H-M   'P 1'
#
loop_
_entity.id
_entity.type
_entity.pdbx_description
1 polymer ?
#
loop_
_entity_poly.entity_id
_entity_poly.type
_entity_poly.pdbx_seq_one_letter_code
_entity_poly.pdbx_strand_id
1 'polypeptide(L)'
;MKKILVTGSGGIGGVNFVRALRASEENFSIVGTDFNQYYLQFPDVDTRINSPRHSDSEFIPLIKKIVSDHSINFIHPQPSSEALVISKLPEFKSKTLLPDPTILSHDKLTTQKNLSENNFPVSSTKTLSSISDLPSIFDTLGGGPLWIRAKKGAGGNLSLLCKTSDEAQHWIE
;
A
#
# COMPACT_ATOMS: atom_id res chain seq x y z
N MET A 1 11.80 -22.27 14.08
CA MET A 1 12.04 -21.07 13.25
C MET A 1 10.72 -20.69 12.59
N LYS A 2 10.26 -19.44 12.78
CA LYS A 2 9.03 -18.93 12.15
C LYS A 2 9.27 -18.69 10.67
N LYS A 3 8.28 -19.00 9.84
CA LYS A 3 8.32 -18.86 8.38
C LYS A 3 7.38 -17.75 7.93
N ILE A 4 7.92 -16.74 7.26
CA ILE A 4 7.21 -15.53 6.89
C ILE A 4 7.17 -15.39 5.38
N LEU A 5 6.01 -15.13 4.81
CA LEU A 5 5.84 -14.69 3.44
C LEU A 5 5.71 -13.17 3.40
N VAL A 6 6.56 -12.50 2.64
CA VAL A 6 6.49 -11.07 2.38
C VAL A 6 6.13 -10.86 0.92
N THR A 7 4.93 -10.35 0.63
CA THR A 7 4.54 -10.03 -0.75
C THR A 7 4.87 -8.58 -1.09
N GLY A 8 5.16 -8.27 -2.35
CA GLY A 8 5.70 -6.97 -2.75
C GLY A 8 7.03 -6.66 -2.05
N SER A 9 7.83 -7.70 -1.81
CA SER A 9 9.03 -7.62 -0.98
C SER A 9 10.13 -6.74 -1.56
N GLY A 10 10.13 -6.53 -2.87
CA GLY A 10 11.13 -5.72 -3.58
C GLY A 10 10.88 -4.21 -3.51
N GLY A 11 9.69 -3.78 -3.12
CA GLY A 11 9.40 -2.38 -2.84
C GLY A 11 10.10 -1.86 -1.59
N ILE A 12 10.24 -0.53 -1.45
CA ILE A 12 10.96 0.11 -0.33
C ILE A 12 10.45 -0.39 1.03
N GLY A 13 9.12 -0.48 1.21
CA GLY A 13 8.53 -0.97 2.45
C GLY A 13 8.84 -2.44 2.70
N GLY A 14 8.79 -3.30 1.67
CA GLY A 14 9.12 -4.73 1.77
C GLY A 14 10.58 -4.95 2.15
N VAL A 15 11.50 -4.25 1.47
CA VAL A 15 12.94 -4.30 1.78
C VAL A 15 13.20 -3.87 3.24
N ASN A 16 12.58 -2.79 3.70
CA ASN A 16 12.77 -2.31 5.07
C ASN A 16 12.15 -3.27 6.11
N PHE A 17 11.00 -3.87 5.80
CA PHE A 17 10.40 -4.88 6.66
C PHE A 17 11.32 -6.11 6.81
N VAL A 18 11.86 -6.61 5.70
CA VAL A 18 12.81 -7.73 5.71
C VAL A 18 14.08 -7.36 6.51
N ARG A 19 14.62 -6.15 6.32
CA ARG A 19 15.76 -5.67 7.13
C ARG A 19 15.46 -5.65 8.62
N ALA A 20 14.27 -5.21 9.01
CA ALA A 20 13.86 -5.21 10.42
C ALA A 20 13.77 -6.65 10.99
N LEU A 21 13.26 -7.60 10.22
CA LEU A 21 13.26 -9.01 10.61
C LEU A 21 14.67 -9.57 10.77
N ARG A 22 15.59 -9.24 9.83
CA ARG A 22 16.99 -9.70 9.91
C ARG A 22 17.77 -9.07 11.07
N ALA A 23 17.39 -7.87 11.49
CA ALA A 23 17.98 -7.18 12.63
C ALA A 23 17.45 -7.64 13.99
N SER A 24 16.42 -8.47 14.01
CA SER A 24 15.88 -9.00 15.27
C SER A 24 16.74 -10.13 15.83
N GLU A 25 16.60 -10.42 17.11
CA GLU A 25 17.27 -11.56 17.76
C GLU A 25 16.65 -12.91 17.37
N GLU A 26 15.44 -12.90 16.79
CA GLU A 26 14.77 -14.12 16.33
C GLU A 26 15.21 -14.50 14.90
N ASN A 27 15.38 -15.79 14.66
CA ASN A 27 15.66 -16.32 13.35
C ASN A 27 14.36 -16.61 12.57
N PHE A 28 14.24 -15.99 11.38
CA PHE A 28 13.13 -16.20 10.46
C PHE A 28 13.58 -16.86 9.17
N SER A 29 12.74 -17.74 8.62
CA SER A 29 12.82 -18.15 7.22
C SER A 29 11.85 -17.28 6.43
N ILE A 30 12.37 -16.51 5.47
CA ILE A 30 11.62 -15.50 4.74
C ILE A 30 11.50 -15.89 3.27
N VAL A 31 10.25 -16.01 2.82
CA VAL A 31 9.92 -16.12 1.39
C VAL A 31 9.48 -14.75 0.90
N GLY A 32 10.15 -14.19 -0.08
CA GLY A 32 9.78 -12.93 -0.72
C GLY A 32 9.13 -13.15 -2.07
N THR A 33 8.03 -12.43 -2.35
CA THR A 33 7.44 -12.38 -3.69
C THR A 33 7.36 -10.94 -4.20
N ASP A 34 7.51 -10.76 -5.50
CA ASP A 34 7.27 -9.50 -6.19
C ASP A 34 6.91 -9.78 -7.65
N PHE A 35 6.06 -8.94 -8.27
CA PHE A 35 5.76 -9.05 -9.69
C PHE A 35 6.92 -8.54 -10.57
N ASN A 36 7.77 -7.67 -10.01
CA ASN A 36 8.95 -7.16 -10.67
C ASN A 36 10.17 -7.99 -10.27
N GLN A 37 10.65 -8.81 -11.19
CA GLN A 37 11.79 -9.70 -10.95
C GLN A 37 13.10 -8.98 -10.59
N TYR A 38 13.26 -7.71 -11.01
CA TYR A 38 14.45 -6.91 -10.69
C TYR A 38 14.37 -6.40 -9.25
N TYR A 39 13.20 -5.91 -8.82
CA TYR A 39 13.00 -5.47 -7.45
C TYR A 39 13.11 -6.62 -6.45
N LEU A 40 12.69 -7.81 -6.86
CA LEU A 40 12.80 -9.02 -6.03
C LEU A 40 14.25 -9.36 -5.63
N GLN A 41 15.26 -8.77 -6.26
CA GLN A 41 16.66 -8.96 -5.90
C GLN A 41 17.12 -8.14 -4.69
N PHE A 42 16.39 -7.08 -4.32
CA PHE A 42 16.82 -6.16 -3.25
C PHE A 42 16.65 -6.70 -1.82
N PRO A 43 15.54 -7.40 -1.46
CA PRO A 43 15.37 -7.87 -0.10
C PRO A 43 16.28 -9.07 0.21
N ASP A 44 16.77 -9.13 1.45
CA ASP A 44 17.54 -10.26 1.98
C ASP A 44 16.60 -11.39 2.44
N VAL A 45 16.01 -12.08 1.47
CA VAL A 45 15.10 -13.22 1.70
C VAL A 45 15.75 -14.54 1.37
N ASP A 46 15.34 -15.62 2.04
CA ASP A 46 15.89 -16.96 1.82
C ASP A 46 15.39 -17.59 0.50
N THR A 47 14.16 -17.29 0.13
CA THR A 47 13.54 -17.77 -1.11
C THR A 47 12.89 -16.61 -1.86
N ARG A 48 13.18 -16.51 -3.16
CA ARG A 48 12.62 -15.52 -4.08
C ARG A 48 11.68 -16.17 -5.06
N ILE A 49 10.45 -15.69 -5.15
CA ILE A 49 9.45 -16.21 -6.09
C ILE A 49 8.85 -15.03 -6.85
N ASN A 50 9.04 -15.03 -8.18
CA ASN A 50 8.36 -14.01 -9.00
C ASN A 50 6.86 -14.31 -9.02
N SER A 51 6.04 -13.33 -8.68
CA SER A 51 4.58 -13.45 -8.64
C SER A 51 3.92 -12.68 -9.78
N PRO A 52 2.74 -13.09 -10.24
CA PRO A 52 1.91 -12.24 -11.06
C PRO A 52 1.43 -11.02 -10.26
N ARG A 53 0.82 -10.05 -10.93
CA ARG A 53 0.18 -8.91 -10.26
C ARG A 53 -1.05 -9.38 -9.46
N HIS A 54 -1.38 -8.66 -8.39
CA HIS A 54 -2.56 -8.96 -7.55
C HIS A 54 -3.90 -8.99 -8.31
N SER A 55 -3.96 -8.37 -9.49
CA SER A 55 -5.14 -8.37 -10.38
C SER A 55 -5.20 -9.58 -11.31
N ASP A 56 -4.17 -10.39 -11.36
CA ASP A 56 -4.10 -11.59 -12.17
C ASP A 56 -4.79 -12.76 -11.46
N SER A 57 -5.49 -13.59 -12.21
CA SER A 57 -6.18 -14.79 -11.69
C SER A 57 -5.24 -15.78 -11.01
N GLU A 58 -3.98 -15.84 -11.44
CA GLU A 58 -2.97 -16.74 -10.90
C GLU A 58 -2.34 -16.27 -9.59
N PHE A 59 -2.60 -15.02 -9.16
CA PHE A 59 -2.00 -14.49 -7.93
C PHE A 59 -2.41 -15.28 -6.69
N ILE A 60 -3.70 -15.46 -6.46
CA ILE A 60 -4.21 -16.19 -5.28
C ILE A 60 -3.82 -17.68 -5.29
N PRO A 61 -3.95 -18.42 -6.40
CA PRO A 61 -3.43 -19.78 -6.49
C PRO A 61 -1.95 -19.87 -6.11
N LEU A 62 -1.11 -18.97 -6.59
CA LEU A 62 0.32 -18.96 -6.25
C LEU A 62 0.54 -18.69 -4.74
N ILE A 63 -0.13 -17.70 -4.14
CA ILE A 63 0.00 -17.41 -2.71
C ILE A 63 -0.41 -18.63 -1.87
N LYS A 64 -1.51 -19.28 -2.20
CA LYS A 64 -1.95 -20.52 -1.51
C LYS A 64 -0.91 -21.62 -1.62
N LYS A 65 -0.36 -21.82 -2.81
CA LYS A 65 0.70 -22.80 -3.05
C LYS A 65 1.94 -22.50 -2.20
N ILE A 66 2.42 -21.25 -2.19
CA ILE A 66 3.58 -20.84 -1.38
C ILE A 66 3.32 -21.08 0.10
N VAL A 67 2.15 -20.72 0.59
CA VAL A 67 1.78 -20.91 2.01
C VAL A 67 1.82 -22.39 2.40
N SER A 68 1.35 -23.27 1.53
CA SER A 68 1.38 -24.71 1.74
C SER A 68 2.81 -25.26 1.65
N ASP A 69 3.49 -25.06 0.53
CA ASP A 69 4.78 -25.68 0.21
C ASP A 69 5.88 -25.27 1.21
N HIS A 70 5.87 -24.02 1.61
CA HIS A 70 6.83 -23.48 2.58
C HIS A 70 6.34 -23.56 4.03
N SER A 71 5.12 -24.05 4.29
CA SER A 71 4.52 -24.08 5.64
C SER A 71 4.55 -22.72 6.33
N ILE A 72 4.08 -21.67 5.64
CA ILE A 72 4.12 -20.29 6.11
C ILE A 72 3.28 -20.10 7.38
N ASN A 73 3.88 -19.50 8.40
CA ASN A 73 3.21 -19.16 9.65
C ASN A 73 2.56 -17.78 9.62
N PHE A 74 3.19 -16.82 8.92
CA PHE A 74 2.72 -15.42 8.86
C PHE A 74 2.91 -14.85 7.46
N ILE A 75 1.92 -14.09 7.00
CA ILE A 75 1.92 -13.40 5.71
C ILE A 75 1.92 -11.90 5.97
N HIS A 76 2.90 -11.19 5.42
CA HIS A 76 2.98 -9.74 5.42
C HIS A 76 2.82 -9.21 3.99
N PRO A 77 1.60 -8.85 3.57
CA PRO A 77 1.40 -8.21 2.28
C PRO A 77 1.74 -6.72 2.39
N GLN A 78 2.80 -6.32 1.69
CA GLN A 78 3.30 -4.94 1.73
C GLN A 78 2.47 -3.97 0.86
N PRO A 79 2.13 -4.29 -0.40
CA PRO A 79 1.26 -3.42 -1.20
C PRO A 79 -0.18 -3.45 -0.68
N SER A 80 -0.82 -2.29 -0.52
CA SER A 80 -2.20 -2.20 -0.05
C SER A 80 -3.21 -2.94 -0.95
N SER A 81 -2.92 -3.02 -2.25
CA SER A 81 -3.74 -3.81 -3.19
C SER A 81 -3.64 -5.32 -2.95
N GLU A 82 -2.46 -5.83 -2.65
CA GLU A 82 -2.26 -7.24 -2.28
C GLU A 82 -2.84 -7.53 -0.89
N ALA A 83 -2.66 -6.60 0.07
CA ALA A 83 -3.29 -6.67 1.38
C ALA A 83 -4.82 -6.80 1.29
N LEU A 84 -5.46 -5.99 0.44
CA LEU A 84 -6.91 -6.05 0.20
C LEU A 84 -7.33 -7.40 -0.39
N VAL A 85 -6.58 -7.94 -1.34
CA VAL A 85 -6.92 -9.23 -1.97
C VAL A 85 -6.75 -10.37 -0.95
N ILE A 86 -5.64 -10.39 -0.22
CA ILE A 86 -5.32 -11.42 0.78
C ILE A 86 -6.28 -11.36 1.98
N SER A 87 -6.69 -10.16 2.42
CA SER A 87 -7.63 -9.99 3.54
C SER A 87 -9.01 -10.60 3.31
N LYS A 88 -9.39 -10.78 2.03
CA LYS A 88 -10.66 -11.41 1.64
C LYS A 88 -10.64 -12.93 1.75
N LEU A 89 -9.52 -13.54 2.07
CA LEU A 89 -9.34 -14.99 2.13
C LEU A 89 -9.46 -15.46 3.59
N PRO A 90 -10.58 -16.11 3.96
CA PRO A 90 -10.81 -16.54 5.35
C PRO A 90 -9.72 -17.45 5.89
N GLU A 91 -9.14 -18.31 5.05
CA GLU A 91 -8.07 -19.24 5.41
C GLU A 91 -6.76 -18.57 5.86
N PHE A 92 -6.57 -17.30 5.51
CA PHE A 92 -5.37 -16.54 5.89
C PHE A 92 -5.61 -15.62 7.09
N LYS A 93 -6.83 -15.53 7.61
CA LYS A 93 -7.16 -14.63 8.71
C LYS A 93 -6.27 -14.83 9.94
N SER A 94 -5.94 -16.10 10.27
CA SER A 94 -5.05 -16.41 11.40
C SER A 94 -3.56 -16.24 11.10
N LYS A 95 -3.22 -15.99 9.85
CA LYS A 95 -1.83 -15.84 9.39
C LYS A 95 -1.47 -14.40 9.03
N THR A 96 -2.37 -13.44 9.23
CA THR A 96 -2.16 -12.02 8.91
C THR A 96 -2.58 -11.14 10.08
N LEU A 97 -2.07 -9.91 10.13
CA LEU A 97 -2.55 -8.83 11.01
C LEU A 97 -3.24 -7.73 10.19
N LEU A 98 -4.04 -8.14 9.21
CA LEU A 98 -4.73 -7.19 8.34
C LEU A 98 -6.06 -6.74 8.97
N PRO A 99 -6.43 -5.46 8.78
CA PRO A 99 -7.78 -4.97 9.08
C PRO A 99 -8.84 -5.69 8.22
N ASP A 100 -10.09 -5.46 8.58
CA ASP A 100 -11.22 -5.91 7.78
C ASP A 100 -11.10 -5.41 6.32
N PRO A 101 -11.45 -6.25 5.31
CA PRO A 101 -11.38 -5.86 3.90
C PRO A 101 -12.16 -4.58 3.56
N THR A 102 -13.24 -4.29 4.28
CA THR A 102 -14.02 -3.05 4.08
C THR A 102 -13.19 -1.82 4.42
N ILE A 103 -12.42 -1.87 5.50
CA ILE A 103 -11.51 -0.79 5.90
C ILE A 103 -10.38 -0.62 4.86
N LEU A 104 -9.78 -1.73 4.43
CA LEU A 104 -8.71 -1.69 3.41
C LEU A 104 -9.18 -1.19 2.05
N SER A 105 -10.49 -1.29 1.75
CA SER A 105 -11.08 -0.80 0.50
C SER A 105 -11.33 0.71 0.49
N HIS A 106 -11.27 1.39 1.65
CA HIS A 106 -11.52 2.82 1.75
C HIS A 106 -10.51 3.62 0.92
N ASP A 107 -11.01 4.58 0.18
CA ASP A 107 -10.14 5.61 -0.42
C ASP A 107 -9.73 6.66 0.62
N LYS A 108 -8.83 7.55 0.22
CA LYS A 108 -8.27 8.58 1.11
C LYS A 108 -9.30 9.54 1.69
N LEU A 109 -10.33 9.89 0.90
CA LEU A 109 -11.40 10.79 1.36
C LEU A 109 -12.32 10.08 2.36
N THR A 110 -12.70 8.84 2.08
CA THR A 110 -13.51 8.02 3.00
C THR A 110 -12.78 7.82 4.34
N THR A 111 -11.49 7.50 4.28
CA THR A 111 -10.66 7.36 5.49
C THR A 111 -10.62 8.65 6.29
N GLN A 112 -10.37 9.80 5.63
CA GLN A 112 -10.31 11.10 6.28
C GLN A 112 -11.64 11.51 6.90
N LYS A 113 -12.75 11.26 6.19
CA LYS A 113 -14.10 11.51 6.71
C LYS A 113 -14.35 10.70 7.98
N ASN A 114 -14.09 9.39 7.95
CA ASN A 114 -14.27 8.52 9.10
C ASN A 114 -13.42 8.94 10.30
N LEU A 115 -12.18 9.38 10.07
CA LEU A 115 -11.31 9.89 11.13
C LEU A 115 -11.89 11.18 11.74
N SER A 116 -12.33 12.12 10.90
CA SER A 116 -12.94 13.38 11.35
C SER A 116 -14.24 13.15 12.16
N GLU A 117 -15.10 12.24 11.69
CA GLU A 117 -16.34 11.87 12.38
C GLU A 117 -16.10 11.22 13.76
N ASN A 118 -14.92 10.64 13.96
CA ASN A 118 -14.47 10.06 15.22
C ASN A 118 -13.53 11.00 16.02
N ASN A 119 -13.56 12.30 15.74
CA ASN A 119 -12.79 13.34 16.44
C ASN A 119 -11.26 13.21 16.36
N PHE A 120 -10.74 12.52 15.35
CA PHE A 120 -9.31 12.55 15.07
C PHE A 120 -8.96 13.80 14.26
N PRO A 121 -7.83 14.45 14.56
CA PRO A 121 -7.37 15.59 13.78
C PRO A 121 -7.03 15.16 12.35
N VAL A 122 -7.61 15.85 11.37
CA VAL A 122 -7.37 15.61 9.95
C VAL A 122 -7.01 16.91 9.25
N SER A 123 -6.23 16.83 8.18
CA SER A 123 -5.92 17.99 7.34
C SER A 123 -7.17 18.50 6.63
N SER A 124 -7.31 19.83 6.51
CA SER A 124 -8.34 20.43 5.66
C SER A 124 -8.17 19.92 4.22
N THR A 125 -9.24 19.41 3.65
CA THR A 125 -9.20 18.79 2.33
C THR A 125 -10.44 19.17 1.53
N LYS A 126 -10.24 19.44 0.24
CA LYS A 126 -11.31 19.69 -0.74
C LYS A 126 -11.18 18.72 -1.90
N THR A 127 -12.30 18.29 -2.44
CA THR A 127 -12.32 17.51 -3.68
C THR A 127 -12.32 18.47 -4.86
N LEU A 128 -11.43 18.27 -5.82
CA LEU A 128 -11.45 18.97 -7.08
C LEU A 128 -12.46 18.27 -8.01
N SER A 129 -13.49 18.99 -8.43
CA SER A 129 -14.51 18.51 -9.37
C SER A 129 -14.30 19.06 -10.78
N SER A 130 -13.77 20.27 -10.87
CA SER A 130 -13.39 20.93 -12.12
C SER A 130 -12.07 21.67 -11.96
N ILE A 131 -11.28 21.78 -13.02
CA ILE A 131 -10.04 22.60 -13.02
C ILE A 131 -10.35 24.07 -12.68
N SER A 132 -11.50 24.59 -13.12
CA SER A 132 -11.96 25.94 -12.78
C SER A 132 -12.15 26.21 -11.29
N ASP A 133 -12.25 25.15 -10.46
CA ASP A 133 -12.40 25.30 -9.02
C ASP A 133 -11.07 25.54 -8.29
N LEU A 134 -9.94 25.32 -8.98
CA LEU A 134 -8.61 25.41 -8.35
C LEU A 134 -8.34 26.72 -7.63
N PRO A 135 -8.56 27.94 -8.22
CA PRO A 135 -8.30 29.18 -7.51
C PRO A 135 -9.09 29.28 -6.22
N SER A 136 -10.38 28.98 -6.26
CA SER A 136 -11.26 29.00 -5.09
C SER A 136 -10.86 27.99 -4.00
N ILE A 137 -10.36 26.81 -4.40
CA ILE A 137 -9.86 25.79 -3.47
C ILE A 137 -8.58 26.27 -2.80
N PHE A 138 -7.66 26.89 -3.55
CA PHE A 138 -6.43 27.46 -3.00
C PHE A 138 -6.76 28.54 -1.97
N ASP A 139 -7.63 29.47 -2.28
CA ASP A 139 -8.06 30.54 -1.37
C ASP A 139 -8.71 29.95 -0.09
N THR A 140 -9.63 28.99 -0.25
CA THR A 140 -10.34 28.36 0.88
C THR A 140 -9.38 27.62 1.82
N LEU A 141 -8.32 27.03 1.30
CA LEU A 141 -7.35 26.26 2.07
C LEU A 141 -6.13 27.09 2.54
N GLY A 142 -6.19 28.41 2.42
CA GLY A 142 -5.22 29.34 3.01
C GLY A 142 -4.21 29.94 2.03
N GLY A 143 -4.42 29.81 0.72
CA GLY A 143 -3.62 30.46 -0.34
C GLY A 143 -2.16 30.00 -0.45
N GLY A 144 -1.75 29.03 0.37
CA GLY A 144 -0.38 28.48 0.42
C GLY A 144 -0.22 27.22 -0.42
N PRO A 145 0.97 26.60 -0.38
CA PRO A 145 1.19 25.36 -1.11
C PRO A 145 0.23 24.26 -0.70
N LEU A 146 -0.40 23.60 -1.67
CA LEU A 146 -1.34 22.49 -1.45
C LEU A 146 -0.78 21.17 -1.96
N TRP A 147 -0.97 20.11 -1.19
CA TRP A 147 -0.67 18.75 -1.62
C TRP A 147 -1.83 18.19 -2.42
N ILE A 148 -1.69 18.14 -3.74
CA ILE A 148 -2.68 17.58 -4.66
C ILE A 148 -2.38 16.11 -4.88
N ARG A 149 -3.42 15.27 -4.88
CA ARG A 149 -3.23 13.83 -5.04
C ARG A 149 -4.48 13.15 -5.58
N ALA A 150 -4.26 12.05 -6.30
CA ALA A 150 -5.37 11.20 -6.72
C ALA A 150 -6.08 10.57 -5.51
N LYS A 151 -7.39 10.44 -5.60
CA LYS A 151 -8.25 9.81 -4.59
C LYS A 151 -7.82 8.37 -4.28
N LYS A 152 -7.40 7.62 -5.30
CA LYS A 152 -6.88 6.25 -5.21
C LYS A 152 -5.44 6.21 -5.72
N GLY A 153 -4.69 5.21 -5.30
CA GLY A 153 -3.29 5.03 -5.68
C GLY A 153 -2.35 5.03 -4.47
N ALA A 154 -1.14 4.58 -4.68
CA ALA A 154 -0.10 4.44 -3.67
C ALA A 154 1.28 4.86 -4.24
N GLY A 155 2.30 4.89 -3.38
CA GLY A 155 3.69 5.14 -3.79
C GLY A 155 3.99 6.57 -4.26
N GLY A 156 3.16 7.56 -3.89
CA GLY A 156 3.35 8.95 -4.31
C GLY A 156 2.96 9.22 -5.77
N ASN A 157 2.59 8.21 -6.53
CA ASN A 157 2.12 8.39 -7.89
C ASN A 157 0.87 9.28 -7.92
N LEU A 158 0.77 10.15 -8.91
CA LEU A 158 -0.33 11.12 -9.06
C LEU A 158 -0.51 11.97 -7.79
N SER A 159 0.60 12.48 -7.24
CA SER A 159 0.60 13.46 -6.16
C SER A 159 1.74 14.45 -6.29
N LEU A 160 1.45 15.72 -6.05
CA LEU A 160 2.41 16.81 -6.15
C LEU A 160 2.09 17.91 -5.14
N LEU A 161 3.13 18.55 -4.62
CA LEU A 161 3.01 19.80 -3.88
C LEU A 161 2.99 20.95 -4.89
N CYS A 162 1.85 21.59 -5.05
CA CYS A 162 1.69 22.75 -5.95
C CYS A 162 1.66 24.04 -5.11
N LYS A 163 2.45 25.02 -5.51
CA LYS A 163 2.56 26.33 -4.84
C LYS A 163 1.42 27.27 -5.22
N THR A 164 0.90 27.14 -6.43
CA THR A 164 -0.15 27.99 -6.99
C THR A 164 -1.22 27.15 -7.69
N SER A 165 -2.39 27.76 -7.92
CA SER A 165 -3.47 27.17 -8.73
C SER A 165 -3.04 26.89 -10.17
N ASP A 166 -2.22 27.75 -10.75
CA ASP A 166 -1.74 27.62 -12.13
C ASP A 166 -0.77 26.43 -12.26
N GLU A 167 0.14 26.26 -11.28
CA GLU A 167 1.02 25.09 -11.22
C GLU A 167 0.22 23.80 -11.09
N ALA A 168 -0.83 23.82 -10.28
CA ALA A 168 -1.74 22.69 -10.10
C ALA A 168 -2.49 22.34 -11.38
N GLN A 169 -3.02 23.35 -12.07
CA GLN A 169 -3.69 23.18 -13.35
C GLN A 169 -2.76 22.53 -14.37
N HIS A 170 -1.58 23.09 -14.56
CA HIS A 170 -0.60 22.59 -15.52
C HIS A 170 -0.14 21.14 -15.24
N TRP A 171 -0.13 20.75 -13.98
CA TRP A 171 0.23 19.37 -13.61
C TRP A 171 -0.92 18.37 -13.85
N ILE A 172 -2.18 18.82 -13.75
CA ILE A 172 -3.36 17.96 -13.91
C ILE A 172 -3.68 17.73 -15.40
N GLU A 173 -3.46 18.72 -16.26
CA GLU A 173 -3.63 18.64 -17.72
C GLU A 173 -2.55 17.78 -18.38
#